data_a990af395cf05ea8fd630a77d66254e1
#
_entry.id   a990af395cf05ea8fd630a77d66254e1
#
_cell.length_a   1.000
_cell.length_b   1.000
_cell.length_c   1.000
_cell.angle_alpha   90.00
_cell.angle_beta   90.00
_cell.angle_gamma   90.00
#
_symmetry.space_group_name_H-M   'P 1'
#
loop_
_entity.id
_entity.type
_entity.pdbx_description
1 polymer ?
#
loop_
_entity_poly.entity_id
_entity_poly.type
_entity_poly.pdbx_seq_one_letter_code
_entity_poly.pdbx_strand_id
1 'polypeptide(L)'
;VERAGMHPDPFDLELFAEQESGLMLDWYFQQVTESTRTVDDAIADLDQRRTGDGVAVDLTLKRKGTLRLPQDVKLTLADGTTQWLNVPLASMHGHKPVPDDWIVTEPWPWVAPEKTVSVTVDSRVEKAVIDPNGETPDVNRLNNSTTLPLRTRVLRAPQPSWSHYELGVRPLAGYADDFGVGGGLQVRGQYFRGERQLRGTVTLWPEVLFSGGDDPV
;
A
#
# COMPACT_ATOMS: atom_id res chain seq x y z
N VAL A 1 -25.15 -8.91 -29.73
CA VAL A 1 -25.49 -9.58 -28.48
C VAL A 1 -26.55 -10.63 -28.71
N GLU A 2 -26.19 -11.73 -29.41
CA GLU A 2 -27.16 -12.82 -29.76
C GLU A 2 -27.02 -14.07 -28.86
N ARG A 3 -26.45 -13.97 -27.66
CA ARG A 3 -26.26 -15.12 -26.76
C ARG A 3 -27.10 -15.07 -25.48
N ALA A 4 -28.19 -14.30 -25.48
CA ALA A 4 -29.14 -14.31 -24.38
C ALA A 4 -29.75 -15.70 -24.20
N GLY A 5 -29.49 -16.37 -23.07
CA GLY A 5 -29.97 -17.71 -22.74
C GLY A 5 -28.98 -18.86 -22.95
N MET A 6 -27.75 -18.59 -23.40
CA MET A 6 -26.65 -19.55 -23.42
C MET A 6 -25.83 -19.44 -22.14
N HIS A 7 -25.27 -20.54 -21.68
CA HIS A 7 -24.28 -20.53 -20.60
C HIS A 7 -22.93 -20.10 -21.19
N PRO A 8 -22.38 -18.92 -20.82
CA PRO A 8 -21.07 -18.49 -21.30
C PRO A 8 -20.00 -19.44 -20.75
N ASP A 9 -19.06 -19.79 -21.60
CA ASP A 9 -17.83 -20.45 -21.15
C ASP A 9 -16.73 -19.43 -20.80
N PRO A 10 -15.61 -19.84 -20.20
CA PRO A 10 -14.51 -18.92 -19.87
C PRO A 10 -13.94 -18.18 -21.09
N PHE A 11 -13.94 -18.79 -22.25
CA PHE A 11 -13.47 -18.20 -23.49
C PHE A 11 -14.41 -17.10 -24.00
N ASP A 12 -15.72 -17.27 -23.81
CA ASP A 12 -16.69 -16.22 -24.12
C ASP A 12 -16.46 -14.97 -23.26
N LEU A 13 -16.11 -15.15 -21.98
CA LEU A 13 -15.81 -14.02 -21.08
C LEU A 13 -14.57 -13.24 -21.53
N GLU A 14 -13.51 -13.96 -21.89
CA GLU A 14 -12.28 -13.37 -22.41
C GLU A 14 -12.54 -12.57 -23.69
N LEU A 15 -13.20 -13.18 -24.66
CA LEU A 15 -13.55 -12.53 -25.93
C LEU A 15 -14.39 -11.26 -25.73
N PHE A 16 -15.36 -11.30 -24.81
CA PHE A 16 -16.16 -10.13 -24.47
C PHE A 16 -15.32 -9.02 -23.84
N ALA A 17 -14.46 -9.37 -22.89
CA ALA A 17 -13.59 -8.40 -22.22
C ALA A 17 -12.63 -7.73 -23.21
N GLU A 18 -12.10 -8.48 -24.16
CA GLU A 18 -11.24 -7.96 -25.22
C GLU A 18 -12.00 -7.05 -26.20
N GLN A 19 -13.21 -7.44 -26.61
CA GLN A 19 -14.05 -6.63 -27.49
C GLN A 19 -14.43 -5.27 -26.86
N GLU A 20 -14.78 -5.29 -25.57
CA GLU A 20 -15.18 -4.07 -24.85
C GLU A 20 -13.99 -3.15 -24.49
N SER A 21 -12.86 -3.74 -24.12
CA SER A 21 -11.67 -2.98 -23.72
C SER A 21 -10.77 -2.56 -24.89
N GLY A 22 -10.83 -3.27 -26.01
CA GLY A 22 -9.89 -3.12 -27.12
C GLY A 22 -8.47 -3.60 -26.79
N LEU A 23 -8.27 -4.30 -25.69
CA LEU A 23 -6.99 -4.80 -25.22
C LEU A 23 -6.88 -6.31 -25.45
N MET A 24 -5.67 -6.82 -25.64
CA MET A 24 -5.39 -8.24 -25.62
C MET A 24 -5.30 -8.69 -24.15
N LEU A 25 -6.14 -9.64 -23.73
CA LEU A 25 -6.26 -10.07 -22.33
C LEU A 25 -5.91 -11.54 -22.07
N ASP A 26 -5.46 -12.29 -23.08
CA ASP A 26 -4.98 -13.67 -22.95
C ASP A 26 -4.03 -13.85 -21.74
N TRP A 27 -3.05 -12.95 -21.61
CA TRP A 27 -2.09 -12.95 -20.53
C TRP A 27 -2.71 -12.75 -19.14
N TYR A 28 -3.83 -12.03 -19.07
CA TYR A 28 -4.57 -11.80 -17.83
C TYR A 28 -5.37 -13.04 -17.44
N PHE A 29 -6.21 -13.53 -18.36
CA PHE A 29 -7.05 -14.69 -18.09
C PHE A 29 -6.22 -15.93 -17.76
N GLN A 30 -5.15 -16.19 -18.51
CA GLN A 30 -4.22 -17.29 -18.20
C GLN A 30 -3.63 -17.19 -16.77
N GLN A 31 -3.26 -16.01 -16.33
CA GLN A 31 -2.72 -15.86 -14.98
C GLN A 31 -3.78 -16.03 -13.88
N VAL A 32 -4.97 -15.48 -14.08
CA VAL A 32 -6.01 -15.41 -13.05
C VAL A 32 -6.79 -16.74 -12.95
N THR A 33 -7.05 -17.40 -14.07
CA THR A 33 -7.85 -18.63 -14.09
C THR A 33 -7.01 -19.90 -13.96
N GLU A 34 -5.78 -19.91 -14.45
CA GLU A 34 -4.94 -21.10 -14.54
C GLU A 34 -3.80 -21.14 -13.51
N SER A 35 -3.72 -20.18 -12.61
CA SER A 35 -2.63 -20.13 -11.63
C SER A 35 -3.07 -19.65 -10.26
N THR A 36 -2.25 -19.96 -9.24
CA THR A 36 -2.38 -19.49 -7.86
C THR A 36 -1.41 -18.33 -7.57
N ARG A 37 -1.03 -17.58 -8.59
CA ARG A 37 -0.12 -16.45 -8.48
C ARG A 37 -0.74 -15.32 -7.68
N THR A 38 0.10 -14.54 -7.00
CA THR A 38 -0.32 -13.40 -6.19
C THR A 38 0.30 -12.13 -6.72
N VAL A 39 -0.42 -11.01 -6.57
CA VAL A 39 0.11 -9.67 -6.78
C VAL A 39 0.80 -9.23 -5.49
N ASP A 40 2.01 -8.73 -5.58
CA ASP A 40 2.75 -8.01 -4.55
C ASP A 40 3.70 -7.07 -5.28
N ASP A 41 3.25 -5.85 -5.52
CA ASP A 41 4.04 -4.81 -6.16
C ASP A 41 4.47 -3.77 -5.11
N ALA A 42 5.68 -3.25 -5.22
CA ALA A 42 6.27 -2.38 -4.23
C ALA A 42 6.93 -1.16 -4.86
N ILE A 43 6.95 -0.06 -4.14
CA ILE A 43 7.90 1.02 -4.39
C ILE A 43 9.21 0.63 -3.73
N ALA A 44 10.24 0.46 -4.56
CA ALA A 44 11.58 0.10 -4.08
C ALA A 44 12.40 1.35 -3.73
N ASP A 45 12.27 2.40 -4.55
CA ASP A 45 13.04 3.63 -4.37
C ASP A 45 12.34 4.83 -5.03
N LEU A 46 12.68 6.03 -4.56
CA LEU A 46 12.23 7.31 -5.10
C LEU A 46 13.36 8.33 -5.02
N ASP A 47 14.05 8.54 -6.14
CA ASP A 47 15.05 9.57 -6.29
C ASP A 47 14.48 10.84 -6.92
N GLN A 48 14.95 12.01 -6.46
CA GLN A 48 14.46 13.28 -6.95
C GLN A 48 15.58 14.31 -7.01
N ARG A 49 15.65 15.05 -8.12
CA ARG A 49 16.60 16.16 -8.28
C ARG A 49 15.93 17.35 -8.93
N ARG A 50 16.24 18.54 -8.44
CA ARG A 50 15.77 19.78 -9.06
C ARG A 50 16.49 20.02 -10.39
N THR A 51 15.73 20.41 -11.39
CA THR A 51 16.20 20.78 -12.75
C THR A 51 15.75 22.21 -13.06
N GLY A 52 16.13 22.73 -14.22
CA GLY A 52 15.66 24.07 -14.66
C GLY A 52 14.16 24.11 -14.92
N ASP A 53 13.56 22.97 -15.30
CA ASP A 53 12.17 22.87 -15.77
C ASP A 53 11.26 22.18 -14.73
N GLY A 54 11.73 21.99 -13.48
CA GLY A 54 10.95 21.35 -12.43
C GLY A 54 11.78 20.39 -11.57
N VAL A 55 11.19 19.25 -11.24
CA VAL A 55 11.83 18.18 -10.47
C VAL A 55 11.82 16.90 -11.32
N ALA A 56 13.01 16.42 -11.66
CA ALA A 56 13.18 15.09 -12.23
C ALA A 56 13.02 14.04 -11.14
N VAL A 57 12.18 13.04 -11.38
CA VAL A 57 11.82 11.97 -10.45
C VAL A 57 12.10 10.64 -11.12
N ASP A 58 12.88 9.80 -10.45
CA ASP A 58 13.13 8.41 -10.81
C ASP A 58 12.46 7.52 -9.76
N LEU A 59 11.33 6.91 -10.12
CA LEU A 59 10.57 6.02 -9.27
C LEU A 59 10.85 4.57 -9.66
N THR A 60 11.42 3.80 -8.75
CA THR A 60 11.70 2.38 -8.97
C THR A 60 10.59 1.52 -8.36
N LEU A 61 9.88 0.82 -9.24
CA LEU A 61 8.86 -0.17 -8.91
C LEU A 61 9.46 -1.56 -8.92
N LYS A 62 8.97 -2.43 -8.03
CA LYS A 62 9.46 -3.81 -7.88
C LYS A 62 8.30 -4.79 -7.75
N ARG A 63 8.33 -5.85 -8.56
CA ARG A 63 7.44 -7.01 -8.45
C ARG A 63 8.00 -8.01 -7.45
N LYS A 64 7.28 -8.23 -6.37
CA LYS A 64 7.54 -9.29 -5.39
C LYS A 64 6.62 -10.48 -5.61
N GLY A 65 5.43 -10.22 -6.11
CA GLY A 65 4.49 -11.24 -6.55
C GLY A 65 4.84 -11.84 -7.90
N THR A 66 4.11 -12.88 -8.27
CA THR A 66 4.31 -13.61 -9.53
C THR A 66 3.20 -13.37 -10.55
N LEU A 67 2.05 -12.82 -10.12
CA LEU A 67 1.00 -12.32 -11.00
C LEU A 67 1.34 -10.89 -11.42
N ARG A 68 1.29 -10.62 -12.71
CA ARG A 68 1.73 -9.35 -13.30
C ARG A 68 0.54 -8.58 -13.81
N LEU A 69 0.34 -7.37 -13.28
CA LEU A 69 -0.70 -6.44 -13.69
C LEU A 69 -0.09 -5.09 -14.08
N PRO A 70 -0.76 -4.31 -14.95
CA PRO A 70 -0.41 -2.90 -15.15
C PRO A 70 -0.65 -2.15 -13.84
N GLN A 71 0.14 -1.11 -13.60
CA GLN A 71 0.07 -0.35 -12.36
C GLN A 71 -0.31 1.10 -12.60
N ASP A 72 -1.21 1.60 -11.77
CA ASP A 72 -1.44 3.03 -11.63
C ASP A 72 -0.67 3.55 -10.43
N VAL A 73 0.01 4.65 -10.60
CA VAL A 73 0.76 5.31 -9.55
C VAL A 73 0.29 6.74 -9.38
N LYS A 74 -0.02 7.11 -8.16
CA LYS A 74 -0.34 8.49 -7.79
C LYS A 74 0.85 9.13 -7.08
N LEU A 75 1.34 10.22 -7.63
CA LEU A 75 2.32 11.10 -6.99
C LEU A 75 1.57 12.27 -6.35
N THR A 76 1.81 12.52 -5.08
CA THR A 76 1.36 13.72 -4.37
C THR A 76 2.55 14.66 -4.24
N LEU A 77 2.40 15.88 -4.74
CA LEU A 77 3.47 16.87 -4.78
C LEU A 77 3.42 17.80 -3.55
N ALA A 78 4.52 18.49 -3.28
CA ALA A 78 4.68 19.37 -2.14
C ALA A 78 3.78 20.62 -2.17
N ASP A 79 3.29 20.99 -3.35
CA ASP A 79 2.30 22.05 -3.54
C ASP A 79 0.85 21.59 -3.35
N GLY A 80 0.64 20.30 -3.03
CA GLY A 80 -0.67 19.68 -2.84
C GLY A 80 -1.31 19.18 -4.15
N THR A 81 -0.71 19.40 -5.28
CA THR A 81 -1.18 18.86 -6.57
C THR A 81 -0.86 17.36 -6.68
N THR A 82 -1.45 16.71 -7.67
CA THR A 82 -1.23 15.28 -7.90
C THR A 82 -0.95 15.00 -9.35
N GLN A 83 0.01 14.11 -9.61
CA GLN A 83 0.29 13.57 -10.93
C GLN A 83 0.03 12.07 -10.94
N TRP A 84 -0.71 11.61 -11.93
CA TRP A 84 -0.97 10.18 -12.09
C TRP A 84 -0.10 9.62 -13.23
N LEU A 85 0.35 8.39 -12.99
CA LEU A 85 1.12 7.63 -13.97
C LEU A 85 0.38 6.31 -14.22
N ASN A 86 0.30 5.90 -15.47
CA ASN A 86 -0.06 4.54 -15.84
C ASN A 86 1.17 3.81 -16.36
N VAL A 87 1.47 2.66 -15.80
CA VAL A 87 2.60 1.79 -16.15
C VAL A 87 2.03 0.52 -16.79
N PRO A 88 1.86 0.48 -18.11
CA PRO A 88 1.30 -0.68 -18.80
C PRO A 88 2.28 -1.85 -18.81
N LEU A 89 1.77 -3.04 -19.12
CA LEU A 89 2.60 -4.21 -19.41
C LEU A 89 2.95 -4.28 -20.90
N ALA A 90 4.16 -4.73 -21.20
CA ALA A 90 4.58 -4.94 -22.58
C ALA A 90 3.69 -5.96 -23.34
N SER A 91 3.08 -6.91 -22.61
CA SER A 91 2.17 -7.91 -23.18
C SER A 91 0.78 -7.37 -23.56
N MET A 92 0.41 -6.16 -23.13
CA MET A 92 -0.91 -5.58 -23.43
C MET A 92 -1.02 -5.03 -24.85
N HIS A 93 0.09 -4.78 -25.54
CA HIS A 93 0.11 -4.09 -26.82
C HIS A 93 -0.63 -2.72 -26.83
N GLY A 94 -0.51 -2.00 -25.69
CA GLY A 94 -1.17 -0.73 -25.47
C GLY A 94 -1.30 -0.45 -23.98
N HIS A 95 -2.25 0.40 -23.63
CA HIS A 95 -2.60 0.71 -22.26
C HIS A 95 -4.12 0.84 -22.11
N LYS A 96 -4.62 0.70 -20.88
CA LYS A 96 -6.03 0.95 -20.58
C LYS A 96 -6.38 2.42 -20.87
N PRO A 97 -7.63 2.74 -21.18
CA PRO A 97 -8.06 4.14 -21.26
C PRO A 97 -7.78 4.86 -19.93
N VAL A 98 -7.10 6.00 -20.03
CA VAL A 98 -6.78 6.87 -18.89
C VAL A 98 -7.15 8.32 -19.23
N PRO A 99 -7.38 9.20 -18.24
CA PRO A 99 -7.56 10.63 -18.46
C PRO A 99 -6.34 11.27 -19.17
N ASP A 100 -6.59 12.35 -19.91
CA ASP A 100 -5.56 13.03 -20.72
C ASP A 100 -4.43 13.66 -19.89
N ASP A 101 -4.67 13.95 -18.62
CA ASP A 101 -3.69 14.49 -17.67
C ASP A 101 -2.80 13.43 -17.01
N TRP A 102 -3.02 12.16 -17.32
CA TRP A 102 -2.15 11.08 -16.84
C TRP A 102 -0.93 10.91 -17.77
N ILE A 103 0.17 10.58 -17.17
CA ILE A 103 1.37 10.20 -17.93
C ILE A 103 1.36 8.68 -18.14
N VAL A 104 1.25 8.25 -19.39
CA VAL A 104 1.46 6.84 -19.75
C VAL A 104 2.94 6.62 -19.97
N THR A 105 3.53 5.74 -19.18
CA THR A 105 4.96 5.44 -19.22
C THR A 105 5.29 4.39 -20.26
N GLU A 106 6.58 4.20 -20.53
CA GLU A 106 7.04 3.04 -21.28
C GLU A 106 6.56 1.74 -20.61
N PRO A 107 6.15 0.73 -21.40
CA PRO A 107 5.64 -0.51 -20.84
C PRO A 107 6.64 -1.24 -19.94
N TRP A 108 6.15 -1.89 -18.88
CA TRP A 108 6.96 -2.73 -18.03
C TRP A 108 7.20 -4.09 -18.69
N PRO A 109 8.47 -4.45 -19.00
CA PRO A 109 8.78 -5.74 -19.60
C PRO A 109 8.32 -6.90 -18.72
N TRP A 110 7.78 -7.94 -19.36
CA TRP A 110 7.23 -9.09 -18.64
C TRP A 110 8.24 -9.75 -17.71
N VAL A 111 9.48 -9.90 -18.15
CA VAL A 111 10.55 -10.61 -17.42
C VAL A 111 11.27 -9.74 -16.39
N ALA A 112 11.13 -8.42 -16.44
CA ALA A 112 11.84 -7.52 -15.55
C ALA A 112 11.21 -7.49 -14.15
N PRO A 113 11.93 -7.83 -13.08
CA PRO A 113 11.42 -7.77 -11.72
C PRO A 113 11.30 -6.34 -11.21
N GLU A 114 12.05 -5.41 -11.80
CA GLU A 114 12.06 -4.00 -11.43
C GLU A 114 11.93 -3.11 -12.66
N LYS A 115 11.37 -1.94 -12.47
CA LYS A 115 11.27 -0.88 -13.49
C LYS A 115 11.43 0.48 -12.84
N THR A 116 12.35 1.26 -13.35
CA THR A 116 12.45 2.68 -13.03
C THR A 116 11.63 3.48 -14.03
N VAL A 117 10.75 4.31 -13.52
CA VAL A 117 9.93 5.27 -14.26
C VAL A 117 10.50 6.66 -14.02
N SER A 118 10.94 7.32 -15.09
CA SER A 118 11.50 8.68 -15.02
C SER A 118 10.48 9.68 -15.54
N VAL A 119 10.13 10.68 -14.73
CA VAL A 119 9.21 11.75 -15.08
C VAL A 119 9.71 13.08 -14.56
N THR A 120 9.25 14.18 -15.16
CA THR A 120 9.47 15.54 -14.64
C THR A 120 8.14 16.08 -14.14
N VAL A 121 8.14 16.61 -12.92
CA VAL A 121 6.97 17.20 -12.26
C VAL A 121 7.30 18.62 -11.79
N ASP A 122 6.27 19.42 -11.54
CA ASP A 122 6.44 20.84 -11.20
C ASP A 122 7.03 21.06 -9.80
N SER A 123 6.74 20.14 -8.90
CA SER A 123 7.14 20.25 -7.49
C SER A 123 7.66 18.91 -6.97
N ARG A 124 8.33 18.93 -5.82
CA ARG A 124 8.86 17.73 -5.19
C ARG A 124 7.75 16.74 -4.83
N VAL A 125 7.97 15.45 -5.09
CA VAL A 125 7.06 14.38 -4.67
C VAL A 125 7.21 14.16 -3.15
N GLU A 126 6.13 14.32 -2.42
CA GLU A 126 6.05 13.99 -0.99
C GLU A 126 5.64 12.54 -0.77
N LYS A 127 4.79 12.03 -1.65
CA LYS A 127 4.28 10.67 -1.54
C LYS A 127 4.00 10.07 -2.90
N ALA A 128 4.44 8.83 -3.09
CA ALA A 128 4.02 7.99 -4.22
C ALA A 128 3.23 6.77 -3.69
N VAL A 129 2.19 6.37 -4.42
CA VAL A 129 1.33 5.22 -4.07
C VAL A 129 1.00 4.42 -5.32
N ILE A 130 1.30 3.13 -5.32
CA ILE A 130 0.82 2.17 -6.32
C ILE A 130 -0.61 1.79 -5.98
N ASP A 131 -1.47 1.68 -6.99
CA ASP A 131 -2.87 1.28 -6.88
C ASP A 131 -3.62 1.99 -5.72
N PRO A 132 -3.69 3.32 -5.74
CA PRO A 132 -4.31 4.09 -4.64
C PRO A 132 -5.81 3.83 -4.50
N ASN A 133 -6.47 3.36 -5.56
CA ASN A 133 -7.90 3.05 -5.58
C ASN A 133 -8.20 1.64 -5.06
N GLY A 134 -7.20 0.77 -4.97
CA GLY A 134 -7.38 -0.59 -4.50
C GLY A 134 -8.01 -1.54 -5.52
N GLU A 135 -7.71 -1.36 -6.78
CA GLU A 135 -8.25 -2.14 -7.89
C GLU A 135 -7.56 -3.49 -8.05
N THR A 136 -6.31 -3.60 -7.57
CA THR A 136 -5.54 -4.84 -7.63
C THR A 136 -5.61 -5.65 -6.33
N PRO A 137 -5.63 -7.00 -6.38
CA PRO A 137 -5.64 -7.85 -5.20
C PRO A 137 -4.24 -8.02 -4.60
N ASP A 138 -3.52 -6.91 -4.38
CA ASP A 138 -2.18 -6.93 -3.81
C ASP A 138 -2.21 -7.47 -2.38
N VAL A 139 -1.37 -8.49 -2.10
CA VAL A 139 -1.34 -9.19 -0.81
C VAL A 139 -0.60 -8.39 0.28
N ASN A 140 0.14 -7.35 -0.10
CA ASN A 140 0.93 -6.56 0.84
C ASN A 140 0.93 -5.07 0.51
N ARG A 141 -0.16 -4.39 0.73
CA ARG A 141 -0.31 -2.95 0.44
C ARG A 141 0.55 -2.02 1.30
N LEU A 142 1.28 -2.54 2.29
CA LEU A 142 2.17 -1.72 3.10
C LEU A 142 3.42 -1.26 2.34
N ASN A 143 3.79 -1.94 1.26
CA ASN A 143 4.94 -1.60 0.42
C ASN A 143 4.55 -0.84 -0.86
N ASN A 144 3.25 -0.59 -1.08
CA ASN A 144 2.73 0.15 -2.23
C ASN A 144 2.91 1.67 -2.10
N SER A 145 3.48 2.15 -1.01
CA SER A 145 3.63 3.57 -0.76
C SER A 145 5.02 3.89 -0.22
N THR A 146 5.55 5.06 -0.60
CA THR A 146 6.80 5.61 -0.04
C THR A 146 6.70 5.90 1.45
N THR A 147 5.49 6.07 1.98
CA THR A 147 5.21 6.24 3.41
C THR A 147 4.34 5.09 3.90
N LEU A 148 4.72 4.50 5.06
CA LEU A 148 3.90 3.44 5.64
C LEU A 148 2.48 3.94 5.88
N PRO A 149 1.46 3.29 5.30
CA PRO A 149 0.07 3.63 5.58
C PRO A 149 -0.28 3.20 7.00
N LEU A 150 -0.19 4.12 7.95
CA LEU A 150 -0.39 3.90 9.38
C LEU A 150 -1.67 4.59 9.86
N ARG A 151 -2.48 3.88 10.63
CA ARG A 151 -3.63 4.43 11.34
C ARG A 151 -3.50 4.17 12.83
N THR A 152 -3.52 5.23 13.61
CA THR A 152 -3.44 5.15 15.07
C THR A 152 -4.83 5.23 15.70
N ARG A 153 -5.13 4.31 16.63
CA ARG A 153 -6.35 4.31 17.46
C ARG A 153 -5.97 4.51 18.92
N VAL A 154 -6.56 5.49 19.55
CA VAL A 154 -6.38 5.74 20.99
C VAL A 154 -7.52 5.06 21.75
N LEU A 155 -7.21 4.39 22.85
CA LEU A 155 -8.14 3.66 23.76
C LEU A 155 -8.85 2.47 23.12
N ARG A 156 -8.57 2.13 21.86
CA ARG A 156 -9.17 1.00 21.16
C ARG A 156 -8.12 -0.01 20.73
N ALA A 157 -8.51 -1.25 20.64
CA ALA A 157 -7.66 -2.28 20.05
C ALA A 157 -7.53 -2.05 18.54
N PRO A 158 -6.35 -2.32 17.94
CA PRO A 158 -6.20 -2.30 16.51
C PRO A 158 -7.08 -3.39 15.88
N GLN A 159 -7.59 -3.12 14.68
CA GLN A 159 -8.37 -4.07 13.90
C GLN A 159 -7.56 -4.50 12.67
N PRO A 160 -7.70 -5.75 12.20
CA PRO A 160 -7.06 -6.17 10.96
C PRO A 160 -7.51 -5.29 9.80
N SER A 161 -6.56 -4.76 9.04
CA SER A 161 -6.85 -3.95 7.87
C SER A 161 -5.96 -4.39 6.70
N TRP A 162 -6.52 -4.43 5.50
CA TRP A 162 -5.79 -4.73 4.30
C TRP A 162 -5.01 -3.51 3.76
N SER A 163 -5.54 -2.32 3.96
CA SER A 163 -5.03 -1.09 3.32
C SER A 163 -3.99 -0.34 4.15
N HIS A 164 -3.89 -0.63 5.44
CA HIS A 164 -3.00 0.10 6.35
C HIS A 164 -2.62 -0.74 7.57
N TYR A 165 -1.52 -0.37 8.19
CA TYR A 165 -1.12 -0.92 9.48
C TYR A 165 -1.89 -0.21 10.59
N GLU A 166 -2.59 -0.93 11.45
CA GLU A 166 -3.30 -0.35 12.59
C GLU A 166 -2.46 -0.42 13.86
N LEU A 167 -2.33 0.72 14.52
CA LEU A 167 -1.65 0.88 15.80
C LEU A 167 -2.65 1.31 16.86
N GLY A 168 -2.90 0.47 17.85
CA GLY A 168 -3.70 0.78 19.03
C GLY A 168 -2.80 1.22 20.18
N VAL A 169 -3.12 2.36 20.79
CA VAL A 169 -2.42 2.91 21.95
C VAL A 169 -3.42 3.11 23.08
N ARG A 170 -3.14 2.55 24.26
CA ARG A 170 -3.98 2.77 25.43
C ARG A 170 -3.16 3.00 26.68
N PRO A 171 -3.58 3.91 27.56
CA PRO A 171 -2.99 4.03 28.89
C PRO A 171 -3.36 2.81 29.73
N LEU A 172 -2.46 2.49 30.64
CA LEU A 172 -2.65 1.48 31.68
C LEU A 172 -2.53 2.18 33.03
N ALA A 173 -3.34 1.75 33.98
CA ALA A 173 -3.17 2.07 35.38
C ALA A 173 -3.23 0.78 36.17
N GLY A 174 -2.43 0.66 37.20
CA GLY A 174 -2.38 -0.52 38.03
C GLY A 174 -1.94 -0.16 39.44
N TYR A 175 -2.19 -1.07 40.35
CA TYR A 175 -1.72 -1.02 41.72
C TYR A 175 -0.92 -2.28 42.01
N ALA A 176 0.20 -2.15 42.69
CA ALA A 176 0.97 -3.26 43.20
C ALA A 176 1.31 -2.97 44.66
N ASP A 177 1.19 -3.98 45.52
CA ASP A 177 1.32 -3.83 46.99
C ASP A 177 2.70 -3.26 47.40
N ASP A 178 3.75 -3.62 46.64
CA ASP A 178 5.12 -3.20 46.95
C ASP A 178 5.50 -1.83 46.32
N PHE A 179 4.75 -1.38 45.27
CA PHE A 179 5.12 -0.20 44.47
C PHE A 179 4.03 0.87 44.40
N GLY A 180 2.87 0.63 44.98
CA GLY A 180 1.75 1.58 44.97
C GLY A 180 1.05 1.68 43.61
N VAL A 181 0.58 2.90 43.27
CA VAL A 181 -0.11 3.17 42.00
C VAL A 181 0.90 3.40 40.90
N GLY A 182 0.78 2.63 39.84
CA GLY A 182 1.59 2.78 38.63
C GLY A 182 0.78 3.13 37.40
N GLY A 183 1.42 3.74 36.43
CA GLY A 183 0.83 4.05 35.14
C GLY A 183 1.70 3.54 33.98
N GLY A 184 1.11 3.38 32.83
CA GLY A 184 1.85 2.92 31.67
C GLY A 184 1.15 3.14 30.35
N LEU A 185 1.79 2.69 29.30
CA LEU A 185 1.29 2.73 27.95
C LEU A 185 1.40 1.35 27.32
N GLN A 186 0.31 0.86 26.78
CA GLN A 186 0.31 -0.34 25.95
C GLN A 186 0.14 0.05 24.48
N VAL A 187 1.04 -0.47 23.65
CA VAL A 187 1.00 -0.33 22.21
C VAL A 187 0.79 -1.70 21.58
N ARG A 188 -0.18 -1.80 20.71
CA ARG A 188 -0.44 -2.99 19.89
C ARG A 188 -0.57 -2.59 18.46
N GLY A 189 0.10 -3.30 17.56
CA GLY A 189 0.01 -3.09 16.14
C GLY A 189 -0.31 -4.39 15.42
N GLN A 190 -1.05 -4.29 14.32
CA GLN A 190 -1.32 -5.44 13.46
C GLN A 190 -1.67 -5.02 12.04
N TYR A 191 -1.45 -5.96 11.13
CA TYR A 191 -1.84 -5.90 9.72
C TYR A 191 -2.83 -7.04 9.43
N PHE A 192 -3.27 -7.13 8.20
CA PHE A 192 -4.23 -8.11 7.71
C PHE A 192 -3.84 -9.56 8.13
N ARG A 193 -4.82 -10.37 8.54
CA ARG A 193 -4.66 -11.74 9.05
C ARG A 193 -3.76 -11.91 10.28
N GLY A 194 -3.51 -10.84 11.02
CA GLY A 194 -2.64 -10.90 12.20
C GLY A 194 -1.15 -11.02 11.88
N GLU A 195 -0.77 -10.82 10.63
CA GLU A 195 0.62 -10.72 10.23
C GLU A 195 1.25 -9.44 10.77
N ARG A 196 2.58 -9.47 10.97
CA ARG A 196 3.35 -8.32 11.46
C ARG A 196 2.77 -7.71 12.75
N GLN A 197 2.49 -8.56 13.74
CA GLN A 197 2.03 -8.10 15.03
C GLN A 197 3.15 -7.40 15.81
N LEU A 198 2.82 -6.23 16.35
CA LEU A 198 3.62 -5.51 17.33
C LEU A 198 2.87 -5.52 18.66
N ARG A 199 3.57 -5.86 19.76
CA ARG A 199 3.05 -5.71 21.10
C ARG A 199 4.15 -5.16 22.00
N GLY A 200 3.90 -4.01 22.58
CA GLY A 200 4.78 -3.38 23.57
C GLY A 200 3.96 -2.90 24.77
N THR A 201 4.53 -3.01 25.95
CA THR A 201 3.97 -2.45 27.18
C THR A 201 5.09 -1.80 27.94
N VAL A 202 4.91 -0.53 28.28
CA VAL A 202 5.81 0.21 29.18
C VAL A 202 4.98 0.61 30.39
N THR A 203 5.42 0.18 31.57
CA THR A 203 4.83 0.59 32.85
C THR A 203 5.86 1.32 33.68
N LEU A 204 5.47 2.43 34.27
CA LEU A 204 6.25 3.22 35.20
C LEU A 204 5.57 3.13 36.56
N TRP A 205 6.32 2.71 37.53
CA TRP A 205 5.94 2.72 38.92
C TRP A 205 6.75 3.84 39.56
N PRO A 206 6.19 5.05 39.69
CA PRO A 206 6.91 6.08 40.44
C PRO A 206 7.10 5.57 41.85
N GLU A 207 8.34 5.34 42.23
CA GLU A 207 8.67 5.16 43.63
C GLU A 207 8.18 6.40 44.37
N VAL A 208 7.04 6.20 44.88
CA VAL A 208 6.35 6.95 45.94
C VAL A 208 6.74 8.35 46.25
N LEU A 209 5.92 9.24 45.80
CA LEU A 209 5.67 10.51 46.47
C LEU A 209 4.90 10.40 47.81
N PHE A 210 4.82 9.21 48.43
CA PHE A 210 4.03 8.95 49.63
C PHE A 210 4.79 8.17 50.71
N SER A 211 6.08 8.27 50.80
CA SER A 211 6.78 7.98 52.06
C SER A 211 6.73 9.26 52.95
N GLY A 212 5.52 9.64 53.30
CA GLY A 212 5.30 10.43 54.50
C GLY A 212 5.55 9.55 55.69
N GLY A 213 6.79 9.39 56.06
CA GLY A 213 7.12 8.76 57.32
C GLY A 213 6.66 9.67 58.46
N ASP A 214 5.70 9.23 59.19
CA ASP A 214 5.60 9.53 60.63
C ASP A 214 6.27 8.39 61.35
N ASP A 215 7.50 8.54 61.69
CA ASP A 215 8.09 7.84 62.81
C ASP A 215 7.52 8.46 64.09
N PRO A 216 6.77 7.71 64.89
CA PRO A 216 6.47 8.14 66.24
C PRO A 216 7.69 7.86 67.14
N VAL A 217 8.16 8.90 67.79
CA VAL A 217 9.10 8.90 68.88
C VAL A 217 8.54 8.11 70.09
#